data_5d0681261499aa303680c3c9ea94eb36
#
_entry.id   5d0681261499aa303680c3c9ea94eb36
#
_cell.length_a   1.000
_cell.length_b   1.000
_cell.length_c   1.000
_cell.angle_alpha   90.00
_cell.angle_beta   90.00
_cell.angle_gamma   90.00
#
_symmetry.space_group_name_H-M   'P 1'
#
loop_
_entity.id
_entity.type
_entity.pdbx_description
1 polymer ?
#
loop_
_entity_poly.entity_id
_entity_poly.type
_entity_poly.pdbx_seq_one_letter_code
_entity_poly.pdbx_strand_id
1 'polypeptide(L)'
;AGYLRHPAALARLSGDFLTQFFYYEGGGPAIMAVVLLLWGVVVFRLLVPYMGRWAWVPTVLAVAWEAGRQCGLSYPLSGTIALTGIGGVLLLCRSCMRRSWKSGLPVSILAVLSGYWLFGCGDWSSRWYNMPDLGREYLLALDSEMYFGRSEKVRKLLVEGEYRSPFTAYYYNLLNA
;
A
#
# COMPACT_ATOMS: atom_id res chain seq x y z
N ALA A 1 -7.89 7.58 15.83
CA ALA A 1 -7.75 6.52 16.85
C ALA A 1 -8.01 5.10 16.31
N GLY A 2 -8.59 4.92 15.11
CA GLY A 2 -8.93 3.61 14.53
C GLY A 2 -7.72 2.80 14.04
N TYR A 3 -6.71 3.44 13.49
CA TYR A 3 -5.57 2.75 12.87
C TYR A 3 -4.74 1.90 13.85
N LEU A 4 -4.56 2.36 15.08
CA LEU A 4 -3.75 1.66 16.08
C LEU A 4 -4.37 0.36 16.61
N ARG A 5 -5.64 0.09 16.30
CA ARG A 5 -6.32 -1.14 16.74
C ARG A 5 -6.07 -2.34 15.82
N HIS A 6 -5.46 -2.11 14.66
CA HIS A 6 -5.27 -3.14 13.65
C HIS A 6 -3.79 -3.28 13.29
N PRO A 7 -3.32 -4.49 12.96
CA PRO A 7 -1.98 -4.69 12.43
C PRO A 7 -1.80 -3.88 11.14
N ALA A 8 -0.56 -3.55 10.81
CA ALA A 8 -0.20 -2.67 9.69
C ALA A 8 -0.65 -1.19 9.87
N ALA A 9 -0.79 -0.74 11.09
CA ALA A 9 -1.25 0.61 11.40
C ALA A 9 -0.46 1.71 10.68
N LEU A 10 0.87 1.63 10.69
CA LEU A 10 1.73 2.62 10.05
C LEU A 10 1.66 2.54 8.53
N ALA A 11 1.67 1.34 7.96
CA ALA A 11 1.58 1.17 6.50
C ALA A 11 0.26 1.73 5.96
N ARG A 12 -0.86 1.49 6.65
CA ARG A 12 -2.17 2.02 6.28
C ARG A 12 -2.22 3.52 6.40
N LEU A 13 -1.80 4.07 7.55
CA LEU A 13 -1.77 5.51 7.78
C LEU A 13 -0.92 6.22 6.71
N SER A 14 0.28 5.68 6.42
CA SER A 14 1.17 6.24 5.41
C SER A 14 0.59 6.11 4.00
N GLY A 15 -0.04 4.99 3.68
CA GLY A 15 -0.72 4.78 2.40
C GLY A 15 -1.84 5.79 2.20
N ASP A 16 -2.74 5.92 3.16
CA ASP A 16 -3.86 6.85 3.11
C ASP A 16 -3.39 8.32 3.06
N PHE A 17 -2.33 8.65 3.79
CA PHE A 17 -1.73 9.98 3.74
C PHE A 17 -1.12 10.29 2.37
N LEU A 18 -0.36 9.36 1.80
CA LEU A 18 0.30 9.57 0.52
C LEU A 18 -0.69 9.62 -0.65
N THR A 19 -1.80 8.89 -0.56
CA THR A 19 -2.84 8.96 -1.61
C THR A 19 -3.52 10.31 -1.71
N GLN A 20 -3.49 11.15 -0.65
CA GLN A 20 -3.99 12.52 -0.71
C GLN A 20 -3.24 13.39 -1.73
N PHE A 21 -1.97 13.10 -1.98
CA PHE A 21 -1.17 13.84 -2.96
C PHE A 21 -1.43 13.42 -4.41
N PHE A 22 -2.23 12.38 -4.64
CA PHE A 22 -2.62 11.97 -5.98
C PHE A 22 -3.53 13.00 -6.68
N TYR A 23 -4.11 13.91 -5.90
CA TYR A 23 -4.86 15.06 -6.44
C TYR A 23 -3.98 16.08 -7.19
N TYR A 24 -2.68 16.12 -6.89
CA TYR A 24 -1.77 17.01 -7.60
C TYR A 24 -1.35 16.38 -8.92
N GLU A 25 -1.32 17.19 -9.97
CA GLU A 25 -0.84 16.76 -11.29
C GLU A 25 0.58 16.18 -11.19
N GLY A 26 0.76 14.94 -11.60
CA GLY A 26 2.03 14.21 -11.44
C GLY A 26 2.33 13.67 -10.04
N GLY A 27 1.54 13.99 -9.00
CA GLY A 27 1.77 13.55 -7.63
C GLY A 27 1.68 12.03 -7.47
N GLY A 28 0.66 11.41 -8.05
CA GLY A 28 0.47 9.96 -8.01
C GLY A 28 1.66 9.18 -8.58
N PRO A 29 2.07 9.41 -9.84
CA PRO A 29 3.23 8.75 -10.42
C PRO A 29 4.53 8.97 -9.65
N ALA A 30 4.75 10.20 -9.13
CA ALA A 30 5.94 10.50 -8.33
C ALA A 30 5.99 9.70 -7.03
N ILE A 31 4.89 9.61 -6.30
CA ILE A 31 4.80 8.84 -5.05
C ILE A 31 5.00 7.34 -5.33
N MET A 32 4.35 6.82 -6.36
CA MET A 32 4.52 5.42 -6.75
C MET A 32 5.98 5.10 -7.08
N ALA A 33 6.65 5.98 -7.85
CA ALA A 33 8.07 5.84 -8.18
C ALA A 33 8.95 5.84 -6.93
N VAL A 34 8.72 6.76 -6.00
CA VAL A 34 9.49 6.84 -4.74
C VAL A 34 9.31 5.58 -3.90
N VAL A 35 8.08 5.10 -3.74
CA VAL A 35 7.79 3.90 -2.95
C VAL A 35 8.42 2.66 -3.57
N LEU A 36 8.37 2.52 -4.91
CA LEU A 36 9.03 1.43 -5.64
C LEU A 36 10.55 1.50 -5.54
N LEU A 37 11.14 2.70 -5.60
CA LEU A 37 12.57 2.88 -5.41
C LEU A 37 13.00 2.48 -4.00
N LEU A 38 12.28 2.88 -2.97
CA LEU A 38 12.55 2.48 -1.59
C LEU A 38 12.46 0.95 -1.44
N TRP A 39 11.44 0.33 -2.01
CA TRP A 39 11.33 -1.12 -2.07
C TRP A 39 12.54 -1.77 -2.76
N GLY A 40 12.94 -1.26 -3.93
CA GLY A 40 14.11 -1.72 -4.65
C GLY A 40 15.41 -1.63 -3.83
N VAL A 41 15.62 -0.50 -3.13
CA VAL A 41 16.78 -0.33 -2.24
C VAL A 41 16.78 -1.36 -1.12
N VAL A 42 15.64 -1.60 -0.48
CA VAL A 42 15.51 -2.59 0.59
C VAL A 42 15.83 -4.00 0.09
N VAL A 43 15.21 -4.40 -1.03
CA VAL A 43 15.46 -5.73 -1.65
C VAL A 43 16.93 -5.88 -2.03
N PHE A 44 17.51 -4.87 -2.67
CA PHE A 44 18.93 -4.90 -3.05
C PHE A 44 19.84 -5.08 -1.83
N ARG A 45 19.61 -4.30 -0.77
CA ARG A 45 20.39 -4.41 0.49
C ARG A 45 20.25 -5.76 1.17
N LEU A 46 19.09 -6.40 1.06
CA LEU A 46 18.89 -7.76 1.57
C LEU A 46 19.65 -8.81 0.77
N LEU A 47 19.71 -8.67 -0.56
CA LEU A 47 20.26 -9.66 -1.48
C LEU A 47 21.77 -9.54 -1.70
N VAL A 48 22.33 -8.32 -1.64
CA VAL A 48 23.78 -8.08 -1.86
C VAL A 48 24.69 -9.05 -1.10
N PRO A 49 24.44 -9.41 0.17
CA PRO A 49 25.32 -10.30 0.90
C PRO A 49 25.35 -11.74 0.42
N TYR A 50 24.34 -12.16 -0.31
CA TYR A 50 24.19 -13.53 -0.84
C TYR A 50 24.62 -13.62 -2.30
N MET A 51 24.32 -12.60 -3.10
CA MET A 51 24.51 -12.61 -4.55
C MET A 51 25.57 -11.61 -5.05
N GLY A 52 26.14 -10.81 -4.15
CA GLY A 52 27.13 -9.80 -4.49
C GLY A 52 26.61 -8.84 -5.58
N ARG A 53 27.44 -8.65 -6.63
CA ARG A 53 27.08 -7.76 -7.75
C ARG A 53 25.84 -8.21 -8.55
N TRP A 54 25.46 -9.49 -8.50
CA TRP A 54 24.32 -10.02 -9.22
C TRP A 54 22.96 -9.74 -8.54
N ALA A 55 22.98 -9.15 -7.34
CA ALA A 55 21.77 -8.82 -6.59
C ALA A 55 20.81 -7.86 -7.34
N TRP A 56 21.31 -7.11 -8.31
CA TRP A 56 20.48 -6.19 -9.10
C TRP A 56 19.44 -6.92 -9.96
N VAL A 57 19.75 -8.12 -10.46
CA VAL A 57 18.84 -8.89 -11.33
C VAL A 57 17.53 -9.24 -10.59
N PRO A 58 17.55 -9.97 -9.46
CA PRO A 58 16.32 -10.26 -8.72
C PRO A 58 15.69 -9.00 -8.12
N THR A 59 16.46 -7.94 -7.85
CA THR A 59 15.90 -6.66 -7.40
C THR A 59 15.03 -6.02 -8.49
N VAL A 60 15.52 -5.96 -9.72
CA VAL A 60 14.74 -5.42 -10.85
C VAL A 60 13.48 -6.24 -11.08
N LEU A 61 13.57 -7.57 -11.01
CA LEU A 61 12.41 -8.44 -11.14
C LEU A 61 11.39 -8.22 -10.02
N ALA A 62 11.84 -8.06 -8.77
CA ALA A 62 10.96 -7.77 -7.64
C ALA A 62 10.27 -6.41 -7.76
N VAL A 63 10.99 -5.38 -8.22
CA VAL A 63 10.42 -4.04 -8.47
C VAL A 63 9.44 -4.08 -9.63
N ALA A 64 9.76 -4.76 -10.73
CA ALA A 64 8.87 -4.90 -11.88
C ALA A 64 7.58 -5.65 -11.51
N TRP A 65 7.70 -6.73 -10.72
CA TRP A 65 6.57 -7.47 -10.20
C TRP A 65 5.65 -6.58 -9.34
N GLU A 66 6.22 -5.84 -8.40
CA GLU A 66 5.47 -4.96 -7.52
C GLU A 66 4.85 -3.79 -8.28
N ALA A 67 5.56 -3.21 -9.26
CA ALA A 67 5.02 -2.21 -10.16
C ALA A 67 3.81 -2.74 -10.94
N GLY A 68 3.89 -3.96 -11.46
CA GLY A 68 2.76 -4.62 -12.12
C GLY A 68 1.55 -4.78 -11.21
N ARG A 69 1.76 -5.10 -9.93
CA ARG A 69 0.68 -5.18 -8.93
C ARG A 69 0.05 -3.82 -8.64
N GLN A 70 0.87 -2.76 -8.57
CA GLN A 70 0.38 -1.40 -8.36
C GLN A 70 -0.44 -0.85 -9.54
N CYS A 71 -0.26 -1.39 -10.74
CA CYS A 71 -1.12 -1.05 -11.88
C CYS A 71 -2.55 -1.60 -11.74
N GLY A 72 -2.78 -2.55 -10.82
CA GLY A 72 -4.12 -3.04 -10.51
C GLY A 72 -4.88 -2.05 -9.63
N LEU A 73 -6.11 -1.68 -10.03
CA LEU A 73 -6.97 -0.74 -9.29
C LEU A 73 -7.27 -1.17 -7.85
N SER A 74 -7.23 -2.47 -7.58
CA SER A 74 -7.55 -3.06 -6.27
C SER A 74 -6.35 -3.18 -5.33
N TYR A 75 -5.12 -2.87 -5.79
CA TYR A 75 -3.94 -3.01 -4.96
C TYR A 75 -3.60 -1.70 -4.21
N PRO A 76 -3.72 -1.67 -2.88
CA PRO A 76 -3.48 -0.45 -2.13
C PRO A 76 -1.98 -0.15 -2.00
N LEU A 77 -1.61 1.13 -2.09
CA LEU A 77 -0.23 1.60 -1.90
C LEU A 77 0.36 1.16 -0.54
N SER A 78 -0.50 1.03 0.48
CA SER A 78 -0.12 0.53 1.80
C SER A 78 0.50 -0.87 1.77
N GLY A 79 0.18 -1.70 0.78
CA GLY A 79 0.80 -3.01 0.59
C GLY A 79 2.30 -2.93 0.30
N THR A 80 2.71 -2.08 -0.64
CA THR A 80 4.14 -1.88 -0.95
C THR A 80 4.89 -1.22 0.20
N ILE A 81 4.24 -0.29 0.92
CA ILE A 81 4.80 0.33 2.13
C ILE A 81 5.02 -0.72 3.21
N ALA A 82 4.08 -1.63 3.41
CA ALA A 82 4.21 -2.73 4.35
C ALA A 82 5.38 -3.66 4.00
N LEU A 83 5.50 -4.06 2.71
CA LEU A 83 6.64 -4.84 2.22
C LEU A 83 7.98 -4.16 2.50
N THR A 84 8.06 -2.87 2.18
CA THR A 84 9.25 -2.05 2.41
C THR A 84 9.59 -1.96 3.89
N GLY A 85 8.58 -1.77 4.73
CA GLY A 85 8.74 -1.71 6.18
C GLY A 85 9.25 -3.03 6.79
N ILE A 86 8.66 -4.16 6.38
CA ILE A 86 9.11 -5.50 6.82
C ILE A 86 10.55 -5.76 6.36
N GLY A 87 10.88 -5.45 5.11
CA GLY A 87 12.23 -5.57 4.61
C GLY A 87 13.21 -4.69 5.40
N GLY A 88 12.79 -3.48 5.78
CA GLY A 88 13.55 -2.58 6.66
C GLY A 88 13.80 -3.18 8.04
N VAL A 89 12.78 -3.79 8.66
CA VAL A 89 12.91 -4.51 9.94
C VAL A 89 13.90 -5.67 9.82
N LEU A 90 13.86 -6.45 8.74
CA LEU A 90 14.82 -7.53 8.51
C LEU A 90 16.26 -7.02 8.36
N LEU A 91 16.47 -5.88 7.69
CA LEU A 91 17.78 -5.23 7.59
C LEU A 91 18.28 -4.78 8.96
N LEU A 92 17.40 -4.21 9.80
CA LEU A 92 17.73 -3.81 11.16
C LEU A 92 18.11 -5.01 12.02
N CYS A 93 17.32 -6.08 12.02
CA CYS A 93 17.59 -7.32 12.74
C CYS A 93 18.97 -7.88 12.34
N ARG A 94 19.24 -7.93 11.04
CA ARG A 94 20.53 -8.40 10.52
C ARG A 94 21.68 -7.51 10.97
N SER A 95 21.51 -6.19 10.95
CA SER A 95 22.55 -5.25 11.40
C SER A 95 22.85 -5.42 12.89
N CYS A 96 21.82 -5.57 13.72
CA CYS A 96 21.94 -5.79 15.16
C CYS A 96 22.63 -7.13 15.47
N MET A 97 22.25 -8.20 14.78
CA MET A 97 22.86 -9.53 14.98
C MET A 97 24.33 -9.56 14.57
N ARG A 98 24.71 -8.82 13.52
CA ARG A 98 26.13 -8.70 13.11
C ARG A 98 27.00 -8.00 14.14
N ARG A 99 26.44 -7.07 14.89
CA ARG A 99 27.21 -6.27 15.88
C ARG A 99 27.47 -7.06 17.17
N SER A 100 26.49 -7.77 17.68
CA SER A 100 26.62 -8.65 18.86
C SER A 100 25.46 -9.62 18.93
N TRP A 101 25.75 -10.90 19.01
CA TRP A 101 24.70 -11.93 19.13
C TRP A 101 23.89 -11.79 20.43
N LYS A 102 24.56 -11.52 21.56
CA LYS A 102 23.92 -11.47 22.89
C LYS A 102 22.96 -10.30 23.05
N SER A 103 23.32 -9.11 22.56
CA SER A 103 22.47 -7.93 22.61
C SER A 103 21.57 -7.80 21.37
N GLY A 104 21.97 -8.37 20.24
CA GLY A 104 21.21 -8.31 18.99
C GLY A 104 19.93 -9.15 19.02
N LEU A 105 19.92 -10.28 19.75
CA LEU A 105 18.78 -11.18 19.79
C LEU A 105 17.55 -10.54 20.43
N PRO A 106 17.60 -9.95 21.66
CA PRO A 106 16.42 -9.28 22.25
C PRO A 106 15.94 -8.08 21.43
N VAL A 107 16.88 -7.30 20.85
CA VAL A 107 16.54 -6.19 19.98
C VAL A 107 15.86 -6.67 18.70
N SER A 108 16.29 -7.78 18.14
CA SER A 108 15.65 -8.36 16.93
C SER A 108 14.26 -8.89 17.23
N ILE A 109 14.04 -9.52 18.39
CA ILE A 109 12.71 -9.97 18.81
C ILE A 109 11.77 -8.77 18.95
N LEU A 110 12.20 -7.72 19.63
CA LEU A 110 11.42 -6.50 19.78
C LEU A 110 11.12 -5.84 18.44
N ALA A 111 12.11 -5.79 17.54
CA ALA A 111 11.94 -5.23 16.19
C ALA A 111 10.95 -6.05 15.35
N VAL A 112 10.95 -7.38 15.45
CA VAL A 112 9.99 -8.24 14.76
C VAL A 112 8.58 -8.04 15.31
N LEU A 113 8.40 -8.00 16.63
CA LEU A 113 7.10 -7.77 17.25
C LEU A 113 6.52 -6.39 16.90
N SER A 114 7.36 -5.34 17.00
CA SER A 114 6.94 -3.99 16.60
C SER A 114 6.70 -3.88 15.09
N GLY A 115 7.53 -4.53 14.28
CA GLY A 115 7.37 -4.60 12.83
C GLY A 115 6.07 -5.29 12.42
N TYR A 116 5.69 -6.37 13.11
CA TYR A 116 4.40 -7.02 12.91
C TYR A 116 3.24 -6.05 13.16
N TRP A 117 3.30 -5.30 14.25
CA TRP A 117 2.26 -4.35 14.59
C TRP A 117 2.20 -3.15 13.63
N LEU A 118 3.36 -2.62 13.25
CA LEU A 118 3.45 -1.42 12.42
C LEU A 118 3.19 -1.69 10.93
N PHE A 119 3.67 -2.81 10.42
CA PHE A 119 3.63 -3.13 8.99
C PHE A 119 2.79 -4.36 8.65
N GLY A 120 2.42 -5.17 9.63
CA GLY A 120 1.68 -6.41 9.42
C GLY A 120 2.55 -7.48 8.76
N CYS A 121 2.79 -8.57 9.45
CA CYS A 121 3.52 -9.69 8.88
C CYS A 121 2.59 -10.90 8.84
N GLY A 122 2.35 -11.45 7.70
CA GLY A 122 1.84 -12.80 7.66
C GLY A 122 0.51 -13.02 7.00
N ASP A 123 -0.20 -12.02 6.56
CA ASP A 123 -1.42 -12.30 5.81
C ASP A 123 -1.53 -11.45 4.54
N TRP A 124 -0.61 -11.70 3.63
CA TRP A 124 -0.53 -11.05 2.31
C TRP A 124 -1.73 -11.35 1.41
N SER A 125 -2.37 -12.48 1.67
CA SER A 125 -3.61 -12.90 1.02
C SER A 125 -4.83 -12.46 1.81
N SER A 126 -4.62 -11.87 2.99
CA SER A 126 -5.72 -11.55 3.85
C SER A 126 -6.51 -10.38 3.35
N ARG A 127 -7.71 -10.44 3.74
CA ARG A 127 -8.79 -9.47 3.63
C ARG A 127 -8.39 -8.02 3.92
N TRP A 128 -7.26 -7.76 4.60
CA TRP A 128 -6.82 -6.42 4.98
C TRP A 128 -6.21 -5.62 3.82
N TYR A 129 -5.53 -6.31 2.88
CA TYR A 129 -4.87 -5.68 1.74
C TYR A 129 -5.61 -5.90 0.43
N ASN A 130 -6.34 -7.01 0.30
CA ASN A 130 -6.96 -7.45 -0.94
C ASN A 130 -8.49 -7.52 -0.88
N MET A 131 -9.13 -7.10 0.22
CA MET A 131 -10.57 -6.90 0.14
C MET A 131 -10.83 -5.75 -0.81
N PRO A 132 -11.53 -6.00 -1.91
CA PRO A 132 -12.17 -4.91 -2.61
C PRO A 132 -13.01 -4.20 -1.54
N ASP A 133 -12.65 -2.97 -1.22
CA ASP A 133 -13.56 -2.10 -0.51
C ASP A 133 -14.67 -1.83 -1.52
N LEU A 134 -15.72 -2.63 -1.46
CA LEU A 134 -16.88 -2.52 -2.37
C LEU A 134 -17.35 -1.07 -2.45
N GLY A 135 -17.25 -0.33 -1.33
CA GLY A 135 -17.52 1.08 -1.31
C GLY A 135 -16.53 1.91 -2.10
N ARG A 136 -15.26 1.57 -2.07
CA ARG A 136 -14.21 2.29 -2.81
C ARG A 136 -14.31 2.04 -4.32
N GLU A 137 -14.50 0.79 -4.73
CA GLU A 137 -14.70 0.45 -6.15
C GLU A 137 -15.96 1.11 -6.70
N TYR A 138 -17.01 1.11 -5.92
CA TYR A 138 -18.26 1.77 -6.28
C TYR A 138 -18.10 3.29 -6.44
N LEU A 139 -17.41 3.96 -5.49
CA LEU A 139 -17.14 5.39 -5.56
C LEU A 139 -16.22 5.74 -6.74
N LEU A 140 -15.20 4.92 -7.01
CA LEU A 140 -14.32 5.09 -8.16
C LEU A 140 -15.08 4.92 -9.48
N ALA A 141 -16.00 3.96 -9.55
CA ALA A 141 -16.87 3.78 -10.71
C ALA A 141 -17.77 4.99 -10.93
N LEU A 142 -18.40 5.52 -9.86
CA LEU A 142 -19.20 6.74 -9.93
C LEU A 142 -18.38 7.94 -10.40
N ASP A 143 -17.19 8.13 -9.82
CA ASP A 143 -16.31 9.25 -10.13
C ASP A 143 -15.82 9.19 -11.58
N SER A 144 -15.44 8.00 -12.07
CA SER A 144 -15.03 7.80 -13.44
C SER A 144 -16.16 8.11 -14.45
N GLU A 145 -17.37 7.63 -14.19
CA GLU A 145 -18.51 7.87 -15.09
C GLU A 145 -18.95 9.34 -15.07
N MET A 146 -18.82 10.04 -13.90
CA MET A 146 -19.01 11.48 -13.81
C MET A 146 -17.96 12.25 -14.61
N TYR A 147 -16.67 11.87 -14.48
CA TYR A 147 -15.59 12.51 -15.22
C TYR A 147 -15.78 12.42 -16.76
N PHE A 148 -16.31 11.29 -17.24
CA PHE A 148 -16.64 11.10 -18.65
C PHE A 148 -18.00 11.70 -19.07
N GLY A 149 -18.69 12.40 -18.18
CA GLY A 149 -19.98 13.05 -18.47
C GLY A 149 -21.13 12.09 -18.74
N ARG A 150 -21.03 10.84 -18.29
CA ARG A 150 -22.03 9.80 -18.53
C ARG A 150 -23.11 9.77 -17.43
N SER A 151 -23.86 10.86 -17.29
CA SER A 151 -24.86 11.08 -16.22
C SER A 151 -25.88 9.95 -16.09
N GLU A 152 -26.34 9.36 -17.20
CA GLU A 152 -27.27 8.22 -17.20
C GLU A 152 -26.69 6.98 -16.50
N LYS A 153 -25.42 6.69 -16.74
CA LYS A 153 -24.74 5.56 -16.07
C LYS A 153 -24.53 5.82 -14.58
N VAL A 154 -24.17 7.06 -14.23
CA VAL A 154 -24.06 7.47 -12.82
C VAL A 154 -25.39 7.32 -12.11
N ARG A 155 -26.49 7.78 -12.73
CA ARG A 155 -27.84 7.62 -12.19
C ARG A 155 -28.20 6.15 -11.98
N LYS A 156 -27.87 5.30 -12.95
CA LYS A 156 -28.09 3.85 -12.86
C LYS A 156 -27.31 3.21 -11.73
N LEU A 157 -26.03 3.53 -11.60
CA LEU A 157 -25.18 3.07 -10.51
C LEU A 157 -25.69 3.51 -9.13
N LEU A 158 -26.20 4.76 -9.02
CA LEU A 158 -26.76 5.29 -7.78
C LEU A 158 -28.07 4.61 -7.37
N VAL A 159 -28.91 4.23 -8.34
CA VAL A 159 -30.21 3.57 -8.08
C VAL A 159 -30.04 2.08 -7.80
N GLU A 160 -29.18 1.39 -8.57
CA GLU A 160 -28.97 -0.05 -8.49
C GLU A 160 -27.91 -0.44 -7.44
N GLY A 161 -27.08 0.52 -7.00
CA GLY A 161 -26.01 0.26 -6.05
C GLY A 161 -26.51 -0.05 -4.63
N GLU A 162 -26.08 -1.18 -4.09
CA GLU A 162 -26.38 -1.59 -2.71
C GLU A 162 -25.65 -0.73 -1.67
N TYR A 163 -24.61 0.00 -2.09
CA TYR A 163 -23.75 0.77 -1.20
C TYR A 163 -24.29 2.19 -0.99
N ARG A 164 -24.74 2.47 0.22
CA ARG A 164 -25.15 3.82 0.64
C ARG A 164 -24.12 4.44 1.57
N SER A 165 -23.46 5.49 1.12
CA SER A 165 -22.54 6.29 1.91
C SER A 165 -22.92 7.76 1.86
N PRO A 166 -22.46 8.60 2.79
CA PRO A 166 -22.64 10.05 2.71
C PRO A 166 -22.15 10.66 1.38
N PHE A 167 -21.17 10.03 0.74
CA PHE A 167 -20.63 10.45 -0.55
C PHE A 167 -21.61 10.22 -1.70
N THR A 168 -22.50 9.23 -1.62
CA THR A 168 -23.51 9.01 -2.66
C THR A 168 -24.50 10.18 -2.73
N ALA A 169 -24.79 10.82 -1.60
CA ALA A 169 -25.63 12.03 -1.56
C ALA A 169 -24.97 13.20 -2.32
N TYR A 170 -23.64 13.33 -2.29
CA TYR A 170 -22.92 14.34 -3.06
C TYR A 170 -23.14 14.16 -4.56
N TYR A 171 -23.02 12.94 -5.08
CA TYR A 171 -23.26 12.65 -6.50
C TYR A 171 -24.72 12.86 -6.92
N TYR A 172 -25.68 12.54 -6.05
CA TYR A 172 -27.09 12.87 -6.29
C TYR A 172 -27.32 14.38 -6.43
N ASN A 173 -26.74 15.17 -5.56
CA ASN A 173 -26.85 16.62 -5.62
C ASN A 173 -26.20 17.19 -6.89
N LEU A 174 -25.06 16.64 -7.31
CA LEU A 174 -24.32 17.06 -8.49
C LEU A 174 -25.06 16.74 -9.80
N LEU A 175 -25.84 15.64 -9.83
CA LEU A 175 -26.68 15.27 -10.97
C LEU A 175 -27.96 16.12 -11.11
N ASN A 176 -28.41 16.72 -10.00
CA ASN A 176 -29.63 17.52 -9.95
C ASN A 176 -29.37 19.03 -10.02
N ALA A 177 -28.09 19.45 -10.04
CA ALA A 177 -27.66 20.83 -10.21
C ALA A 177 -27.51 21.19 -11.70
#